data_94ae4680b609783539319055cae01fe0
#
_entry.id   94ae4680b609783539319055cae01fe0
#
_cell.length_a   1.000
_cell.length_b   1.000
_cell.length_c   1.000
_cell.angle_alpha   90.00
_cell.angle_beta   90.00
_cell.angle_gamma   90.00
#
_symmetry.space_group_name_H-M   'P 1'
#
loop_
_entity.id
_entity.type
_entity.pdbx_description
1 polymer ?
#
loop_
_entity_poly.entity_id
_entity_poly.type
_entity_poly.pdbx_seq_one_letter_code
_entity_poly.pdbx_strand_id
1 'polypeptide(L)'
;DIDVLLINSPSRKWTIVQVFTDEGLVGLGEATYSNKEPVVVEAIQHMKRELLGEDPSKIEFLWHNIYRKSSISGIWRMAGPVWMSALSGIDQALWDIKGKVAGLPVVDLLGGRFRESVQVYTHFWGNSSEESAVSARESVEKGYTALKGSALSSDGYRFDQYLDDGLPKQT
;
A
#
# COMPACT_ATOMS: atom_id res chain seq x y z
N ASP A 1 5.48 -8.86 -18.53
CA ASP A 1 5.87 -7.45 -18.29
C ASP A 1 5.32 -6.95 -16.96
N ILE A 2 5.83 -5.82 -16.46
CA ILE A 2 5.30 -5.15 -15.25
C ILE A 2 5.11 -3.67 -15.58
N ASP A 3 3.91 -3.16 -15.31
CA ASP A 3 3.56 -1.75 -15.48
C ASP A 3 2.92 -1.16 -14.22
N VAL A 4 2.86 0.15 -14.13
CA VAL A 4 2.33 0.86 -12.97
C VAL A 4 1.35 1.93 -13.40
N LEU A 5 0.14 1.85 -12.86
CA LEU A 5 -0.89 2.87 -13.03
C LEU A 5 -0.98 3.77 -11.80
N LEU A 6 -0.85 5.06 -12.00
CA LEU A 6 -1.11 6.06 -10.96
C LEU A 6 -2.55 6.58 -11.12
N ILE A 7 -3.42 6.22 -10.19
CA ILE A 7 -4.83 6.63 -10.20
C ILE A 7 -5.02 7.76 -9.19
N ASN A 8 -5.45 8.92 -9.69
CA ASN A 8 -5.75 10.06 -8.84
C ASN A 8 -7.15 9.95 -8.26
N SER A 9 -7.28 10.14 -6.96
CA SER A 9 -8.55 10.36 -6.29
C SER A 9 -8.52 11.68 -5.52
N PRO A 10 -9.67 12.22 -5.07
CA PRO A 10 -9.69 13.49 -4.35
C PRO A 10 -8.81 13.55 -3.09
N SER A 11 -8.59 12.40 -2.44
CA SER A 11 -7.86 12.33 -1.16
C SER A 11 -6.46 11.76 -1.26
N ARG A 12 -6.14 11.01 -2.32
CA ARG A 12 -4.83 10.35 -2.48
C ARG A 12 -4.59 9.88 -3.91
N LYS A 13 -3.34 9.52 -4.20
CA LYS A 13 -2.99 8.76 -5.40
C LYS A 13 -2.85 7.28 -5.05
N TRP A 14 -3.31 6.41 -5.94
CA TRP A 14 -3.16 4.97 -5.82
C TRP A 14 -2.09 4.50 -6.80
N THR A 15 -1.21 3.64 -6.35
CA THR A 15 -0.16 3.02 -7.16
C THR A 15 -0.55 1.57 -7.40
N ILE A 16 -1.10 1.29 -8.58
CA ILE A 16 -1.53 -0.05 -8.96
C ILE A 16 -0.46 -0.70 -9.82
N VAL A 17 -0.03 -1.89 -9.40
CA VAL A 17 0.93 -2.71 -10.13
C VAL A 17 0.16 -3.68 -11.02
N GLN A 18 0.57 -3.77 -12.28
CA GLN A 18 0.06 -4.74 -13.24
C GLN A 18 1.21 -5.66 -13.68
N VAL A 19 1.05 -6.96 -13.47
CA VAL A 19 1.98 -7.98 -13.95
C VAL A 19 1.34 -8.71 -15.12
N PHE A 20 1.99 -8.67 -16.28
CA PHE A 20 1.52 -9.29 -17.52
C PHE A 20 2.31 -10.56 -17.78
N THR A 21 1.61 -11.66 -18.04
CA THR A 21 2.21 -12.93 -18.46
C THR A 21 2.21 -13.06 -19.99
N ASP A 22 3.03 -13.95 -20.52
CA ASP A 22 3.05 -14.32 -21.93
C ASP A 22 1.79 -15.12 -22.35
N GLU A 23 1.09 -15.73 -21.40
CA GLU A 23 -0.19 -16.40 -21.61
C GLU A 23 -1.40 -15.44 -21.61
N GLY A 24 -1.17 -14.13 -21.49
CA GLY A 24 -2.20 -13.09 -21.55
C GLY A 24 -2.95 -12.85 -20.22
N LEU A 25 -2.52 -13.44 -19.12
CA LEU A 25 -3.05 -13.10 -17.80
C LEU A 25 -2.45 -11.81 -17.28
N VAL A 26 -3.26 -11.03 -16.58
CA VAL A 26 -2.83 -9.81 -15.90
C VAL A 26 -3.14 -9.94 -14.42
N GLY A 27 -2.11 -9.82 -13.58
CA GLY A 27 -2.26 -9.74 -12.13
C GLY A 27 -2.25 -8.30 -11.66
N LEU A 28 -3.05 -8.01 -10.64
CA LEU A 28 -3.17 -6.70 -10.03
C LEU A 28 -2.71 -6.71 -8.59
N GLY A 29 -1.95 -5.68 -8.22
CA GLY A 29 -1.56 -5.44 -6.83
C GLY A 29 -1.52 -3.95 -6.53
N GLU A 30 -1.44 -3.60 -5.26
CA GLU A 30 -1.39 -2.21 -4.81
C GLU A 30 -0.09 -1.95 -4.05
N ALA A 31 0.62 -0.90 -4.45
CA ALA A 31 1.90 -0.47 -3.87
C ALA A 31 1.84 0.95 -3.31
N THR A 32 0.66 1.46 -2.95
CA THR A 32 0.48 2.85 -2.53
C THR A 32 1.29 3.17 -1.27
N TYR A 33 2.12 4.18 -1.38
CA TYR A 33 2.75 4.84 -0.24
C TYR A 33 2.62 6.34 -0.43
N SER A 34 1.66 6.93 0.29
CA SER A 34 1.19 8.31 0.08
C SER A 34 2.32 9.34 0.05
N ASN A 35 2.29 10.21 -0.96
CA ASN A 35 3.27 11.25 -1.26
C ASN A 35 4.68 10.72 -1.62
N LYS A 36 4.80 9.42 -1.91
CA LYS A 36 6.05 8.77 -2.32
C LYS A 36 5.88 7.92 -3.59
N GLU A 37 4.77 8.12 -4.29
CA GLU A 37 4.41 7.33 -5.48
C GLU A 37 5.53 7.27 -6.52
N PRO A 38 6.21 8.39 -6.89
CA PRO A 38 7.28 8.33 -7.89
C PRO A 38 8.46 7.45 -7.44
N VAL A 39 8.80 7.47 -6.15
CA VAL A 39 9.90 6.65 -5.62
C VAL A 39 9.52 5.17 -5.59
N VAL A 40 8.24 4.87 -5.28
CA VAL A 40 7.72 3.49 -5.34
C VAL A 40 7.72 2.97 -6.78
N VAL A 41 7.32 3.80 -7.75
CA VAL A 41 7.38 3.45 -9.18
C VAL A 41 8.80 3.08 -9.60
N GLU A 42 9.80 3.88 -9.25
CA GLU A 42 11.21 3.57 -9.54
C GLU A 42 11.69 2.30 -8.84
N ALA A 43 11.25 2.04 -7.61
CA ALA A 43 11.56 0.80 -6.92
C ALA A 43 10.98 -0.42 -7.64
N ILE A 44 9.73 -0.33 -8.16
CA ILE A 44 9.10 -1.37 -8.97
C ILE A 44 9.89 -1.59 -10.27
N GLN A 45 10.28 -0.51 -10.97
CA GLN A 45 11.08 -0.60 -12.19
C GLN A 45 12.45 -1.24 -11.94
N HIS A 46 13.04 -1.01 -10.77
CA HIS A 46 14.26 -1.69 -10.37
C HIS A 46 14.04 -3.21 -10.21
N MET A 47 12.97 -3.61 -9.48
CA MET A 47 12.62 -5.01 -9.25
C MET A 47 12.20 -5.73 -10.53
N LYS A 48 11.54 -5.04 -11.45
CA LYS A 48 11.10 -5.57 -12.75
C LYS A 48 12.22 -6.28 -13.50
N ARG A 49 13.44 -5.75 -13.47
CA ARG A 49 14.62 -6.33 -14.16
C ARG A 49 14.95 -7.74 -13.68
N GLU A 50 14.61 -8.06 -12.45
CA GLU A 50 14.86 -9.35 -11.83
C GLU A 50 13.72 -10.35 -12.04
N LEU A 51 12.58 -9.87 -12.54
CA LEU A 51 11.34 -10.66 -12.71
C LEU A 51 11.02 -10.98 -14.17
N LEU A 52 11.55 -10.20 -15.10
CA LEU A 52 11.28 -10.42 -16.53
C LEU A 52 11.80 -11.78 -16.99
N GLY A 53 10.90 -12.58 -17.60
CA GLY A 53 11.18 -13.93 -18.06
C GLY A 53 11.13 -15.02 -16.99
N GLU A 54 10.84 -14.66 -15.74
CA GLU A 54 10.67 -15.63 -14.67
C GLU A 54 9.25 -16.21 -14.65
N ASP A 55 9.11 -17.40 -14.07
CA ASP A 55 7.85 -18.10 -13.92
C ASP A 55 7.02 -17.50 -12.77
N PRO A 56 5.86 -16.84 -13.05
CA PRO A 56 5.05 -16.18 -12.04
C PRO A 56 4.43 -17.12 -11.01
N SER A 57 4.42 -18.43 -11.26
CA SER A 57 3.91 -19.43 -10.29
C SER A 57 4.82 -19.60 -9.07
N LYS A 58 6.11 -19.22 -9.19
CA LYS A 58 7.14 -19.37 -8.16
C LYS A 58 7.17 -18.18 -7.19
N ILE A 59 6.03 -17.78 -6.65
CA ILE A 59 5.84 -16.55 -5.86
C ILE A 59 6.88 -16.42 -4.76
N GLU A 60 7.01 -17.42 -3.89
CA GLU A 60 7.96 -17.42 -2.78
C GLU A 60 9.41 -17.30 -3.24
N PHE A 61 9.77 -18.03 -4.32
CA PHE A 61 11.12 -17.94 -4.88
C PHE A 61 11.40 -16.52 -5.40
N LEU A 62 10.47 -15.92 -6.14
CA LEU A 62 10.60 -14.57 -6.69
C LEU A 62 10.69 -13.52 -5.58
N TRP A 63 9.84 -13.64 -4.56
CA TRP A 63 9.87 -12.78 -3.39
C TRP A 63 11.24 -12.83 -2.69
N HIS A 64 11.72 -14.05 -2.38
CA HIS A 64 13.02 -14.24 -1.73
C HIS A 64 14.19 -13.80 -2.61
N ASN A 65 14.09 -14.02 -3.91
CA ASN A 65 15.11 -13.60 -4.86
C ASN A 65 15.26 -12.06 -4.85
N ILE A 66 14.16 -11.31 -4.96
CA ILE A 66 14.18 -9.85 -4.88
C ILE A 66 14.70 -9.39 -3.51
N TYR A 67 14.16 -9.96 -2.44
CA TYR A 67 14.49 -9.54 -1.10
C TYR A 67 15.95 -9.82 -0.71
N ARG A 68 16.48 -11.00 -1.08
CA ARG A 68 17.78 -11.50 -0.61
C ARG A 68 18.87 -11.65 -1.68
N LYS A 69 18.56 -11.53 -2.95
CA LYS A 69 19.50 -11.82 -4.04
C LYS A 69 20.80 -11.06 -3.89
N SER A 70 21.82 -11.77 -3.52
CA SER A 70 23.16 -11.31 -3.13
C SER A 70 23.23 -10.35 -1.93
N SER A 71 24.24 -10.52 -1.13
CA SER A 71 24.50 -9.66 0.03
C SER A 71 24.73 -8.17 -0.32
N ILE A 72 24.85 -7.84 -1.58
CA ILE A 72 25.14 -6.48 -2.07
C ILE A 72 23.94 -5.84 -2.73
N SER A 73 23.14 -6.58 -3.51
CA SER A 73 22.05 -6.05 -4.32
C SER A 73 20.64 -6.35 -3.78
N GLY A 74 20.50 -7.21 -2.77
CA GLY A 74 19.21 -7.50 -2.16
C GLY A 74 18.62 -6.28 -1.45
N ILE A 75 17.32 -6.06 -1.65
CA ILE A 75 16.61 -4.90 -1.05
C ILE A 75 16.54 -4.94 0.47
N TRP A 76 16.83 -6.09 1.11
CA TRP A 76 16.82 -6.22 2.56
C TRP A 76 17.75 -5.21 3.28
N ARG A 77 18.82 -4.76 2.61
CA ARG A 77 19.71 -3.71 3.15
C ARG A 77 19.12 -2.31 3.11
N MET A 78 18.15 -2.12 2.22
CA MET A 78 17.45 -0.85 2.02
C MET A 78 15.97 -0.99 2.38
N ALA A 79 15.59 -2.14 2.98
CA ALA A 79 14.21 -2.42 3.31
C ALA A 79 13.63 -1.31 4.18
N GLY A 80 12.61 -0.67 3.66
CA GLY A 80 11.87 0.41 4.27
C GLY A 80 10.52 0.52 3.57
N PRO A 81 9.65 1.44 3.99
CA PRO A 81 8.27 1.47 3.51
C PRO A 81 8.15 1.54 1.97
N VAL A 82 9.03 2.27 1.29
CA VAL A 82 9.03 2.41 -0.16
C VAL A 82 9.29 1.06 -0.86
N TRP A 83 10.39 0.40 -0.49
CA TRP A 83 10.78 -0.88 -1.09
C TRP A 83 9.80 -1.99 -0.75
N MET A 84 9.30 -2.01 0.48
CA MET A 84 8.32 -3.01 0.91
C MET A 84 6.95 -2.79 0.27
N SER A 85 6.52 -1.54 0.04
CA SER A 85 5.31 -1.26 -0.73
C SER A 85 5.43 -1.75 -2.17
N ALA A 86 6.57 -1.49 -2.83
CA ALA A 86 6.84 -1.97 -4.18
C ALA A 86 6.81 -3.51 -4.26
N LEU A 87 7.52 -4.19 -3.36
CA LEU A 87 7.55 -5.65 -3.29
C LEU A 87 6.16 -6.23 -3.00
N SER A 88 5.42 -5.63 -2.06
CA SER A 88 4.06 -6.06 -1.72
C SER A 88 3.09 -5.94 -2.90
N GLY A 89 3.18 -4.85 -3.68
CA GLY A 89 2.34 -4.70 -4.89
C GLY A 89 2.63 -5.77 -5.94
N ILE A 90 3.89 -6.13 -6.15
CA ILE A 90 4.27 -7.21 -7.04
C ILE A 90 3.78 -8.56 -6.50
N ASP A 91 3.98 -8.83 -5.23
CA ASP A 91 3.54 -10.08 -4.57
C ASP A 91 2.03 -10.28 -4.69
N GLN A 92 1.24 -9.25 -4.42
CA GLN A 92 -0.21 -9.29 -4.59
C GLN A 92 -0.60 -9.62 -6.05
N ALA A 93 0.07 -9.01 -7.02
CA ALA A 93 -0.19 -9.27 -8.44
C ALA A 93 0.14 -10.72 -8.83
N LEU A 94 1.20 -11.31 -8.28
CA LEU A 94 1.55 -12.72 -8.52
C LEU A 94 0.51 -13.65 -7.88
N TRP A 95 0.03 -13.36 -6.68
CA TRP A 95 -1.08 -14.11 -6.05
C TRP A 95 -2.39 -13.98 -6.83
N ASP A 96 -2.68 -12.81 -7.41
CA ASP A 96 -3.85 -12.61 -8.28
C ASP A 96 -3.75 -13.45 -9.56
N ILE A 97 -2.57 -13.52 -10.19
CA ILE A 97 -2.32 -14.44 -11.32
C ILE A 97 -2.58 -15.88 -10.90
N LYS A 98 -2.03 -16.32 -9.77
CA LYS A 98 -2.21 -17.68 -9.27
C LYS A 98 -3.67 -18.01 -9.03
N GLY A 99 -4.45 -17.07 -8.48
CA GLY A 99 -5.89 -17.20 -8.32
C GLY A 99 -6.62 -17.37 -9.65
N LYS A 100 -6.26 -16.55 -10.63
CA LYS A 100 -6.83 -16.61 -12.00
C LYS A 100 -6.53 -17.94 -12.70
N VAL A 101 -5.30 -18.42 -12.59
CA VAL A 101 -4.91 -19.76 -13.12
C VAL A 101 -5.70 -20.87 -12.46
N ALA A 102 -5.88 -20.81 -11.14
CA ALA A 102 -6.61 -21.83 -10.38
C ALA A 102 -8.14 -21.71 -10.49
N GLY A 103 -8.66 -20.59 -11.01
CA GLY A 103 -10.10 -20.28 -10.99
C GLY A 103 -10.65 -20.07 -9.58
N LEU A 104 -9.79 -19.63 -8.63
CA LEU A 104 -10.12 -19.46 -7.23
C LEU A 104 -9.80 -18.03 -6.77
N PRO A 105 -10.59 -17.46 -5.85
CA PRO A 105 -10.20 -16.23 -5.17
C PRO A 105 -8.97 -16.46 -4.30
N VAL A 106 -8.13 -15.43 -4.15
CA VAL A 106 -6.88 -15.52 -3.37
C VAL A 106 -7.12 -15.98 -1.92
N VAL A 107 -8.25 -15.60 -1.33
CA VAL A 107 -8.62 -16.02 0.03
C VAL A 107 -8.67 -17.55 0.18
N ASP A 108 -9.13 -18.27 -0.86
CA ASP A 108 -9.20 -19.74 -0.81
C ASP A 108 -7.82 -20.36 -0.96
N LEU A 109 -6.93 -19.72 -1.72
CA LEU A 109 -5.52 -20.14 -1.81
C LEU A 109 -4.77 -19.95 -0.49
N LEU A 110 -5.20 -18.98 0.32
CA LEU A 110 -4.60 -18.66 1.63
C LEU A 110 -5.23 -19.43 2.80
N GLY A 111 -6.10 -20.39 2.53
CA GLY A 111 -6.70 -21.26 3.56
C GLY A 111 -8.19 -21.04 3.81
N GLY A 112 -8.84 -20.19 3.02
CA GLY A 112 -10.27 -19.95 3.08
C GLY A 112 -10.70 -18.81 4.01
N ARG A 113 -12.00 -18.56 4.03
CA ARG A 113 -12.58 -17.46 4.80
C ARG A 113 -12.73 -17.85 6.26
N PHE A 114 -12.16 -17.06 7.14
CA PHE A 114 -12.40 -17.16 8.58
C PHE A 114 -13.68 -16.42 9.01
N ARG A 115 -14.07 -15.36 8.28
CA ARG A 115 -15.27 -14.55 8.57
C ARG A 115 -15.89 -14.02 7.28
N GLU A 116 -17.21 -13.83 7.30
CA GLU A 116 -17.94 -13.31 6.13
C GLU A 116 -17.89 -11.79 6.00
N SER A 117 -17.63 -11.09 7.10
CA SER A 117 -17.53 -9.63 7.12
C SER A 117 -16.42 -9.14 8.03
N VAL A 118 -15.88 -7.97 7.72
CA VAL A 118 -14.86 -7.30 8.53
C VAL A 118 -15.44 -5.97 9.01
N GLN A 119 -15.38 -5.73 10.33
CA GLN A 119 -15.72 -4.43 10.87
C GLN A 119 -14.70 -3.39 10.38
N VAL A 120 -15.20 -2.29 9.82
CA VAL A 120 -14.39 -1.17 9.37
C VAL A 120 -14.57 0.02 10.30
N TYR A 121 -13.57 0.88 10.36
CA TYR A 121 -13.69 2.20 10.96
C TYR A 121 -13.57 3.28 9.90
N THR A 122 -14.07 4.47 10.18
CA THR A 122 -13.81 5.65 9.37
C THR A 122 -13.07 6.71 10.18
N HIS A 123 -12.43 7.64 9.47
CA HIS A 123 -11.79 8.77 10.12
C HIS A 123 -12.78 9.92 10.29
N PHE A 124 -12.63 10.65 11.41
CA PHE A 124 -13.24 11.95 11.59
C PHE A 124 -12.16 13.03 11.72
N TRP A 125 -12.45 14.21 11.22
CA TRP A 125 -11.51 15.31 11.14
C TRP A 125 -12.20 16.62 11.51
N GLY A 126 -11.45 17.57 12.05
CA GLY A 126 -11.87 18.94 12.31
C GLY A 126 -10.68 19.77 12.73
N ASN A 127 -10.76 21.09 12.50
CA ASN A 127 -9.75 22.06 12.95
C ASN A 127 -10.05 22.56 14.38
N SER A 128 -11.22 22.17 14.93
CA SER A 128 -11.62 22.42 16.32
C SER A 128 -12.30 21.19 16.91
N SER A 129 -12.52 21.22 18.23
CA SER A 129 -13.27 20.16 18.93
C SER A 129 -14.69 20.04 18.41
N GLU A 130 -15.32 21.18 18.11
CA GLU A 130 -16.69 21.27 17.61
C GLU A 130 -16.80 20.65 16.21
N GLU A 131 -15.90 21.02 15.29
CA GLU A 131 -15.85 20.45 13.95
C GLU A 131 -15.57 18.95 14.00
N SER A 132 -14.65 18.51 14.84
CA SER A 132 -14.34 17.08 15.04
C SER A 132 -15.57 16.32 15.56
N ALA A 133 -16.33 16.92 16.50
CA ALA A 133 -17.56 16.32 17.02
C ALA A 133 -18.67 16.24 15.96
N VAL A 134 -18.79 17.23 15.08
CA VAL A 134 -19.73 17.19 13.95
C VAL A 134 -19.36 16.08 12.98
N SER A 135 -18.09 16.03 12.54
CA SER A 135 -17.60 14.99 11.62
C SER A 135 -17.75 13.58 12.20
N ALA A 136 -17.54 13.40 13.50
CA ALA A 136 -17.77 12.13 14.17
C ALA A 136 -19.24 11.74 14.18
N ARG A 137 -20.16 12.66 14.48
CA ARG A 137 -21.61 12.42 14.45
C ARG A 137 -22.10 12.03 13.07
N GLU A 138 -21.68 12.75 12.04
CA GLU A 138 -22.02 12.40 10.64
C GLU A 138 -21.55 10.99 10.27
N SER A 139 -20.40 10.57 10.78
CA SER A 139 -19.90 9.22 10.56
C SER A 139 -20.77 8.17 11.24
N VAL A 140 -21.21 8.42 12.48
CA VAL A 140 -22.14 7.54 13.20
C VAL A 140 -23.51 7.48 12.49
N GLU A 141 -24.03 8.60 12.00
CA GLU A 141 -25.29 8.66 11.24
C GLU A 141 -25.21 7.86 9.93
N LYS A 142 -24.01 7.77 9.32
CA LYS A 142 -23.74 6.89 8.16
C LYS A 142 -23.64 5.40 8.52
N GLY A 143 -23.76 5.05 9.80
CA GLY A 143 -23.75 3.67 10.28
C GLY A 143 -22.39 3.13 10.72
N TYR A 144 -21.34 3.94 10.78
CA TYR A 144 -20.05 3.50 11.31
C TYR A 144 -20.12 3.34 12.83
N THR A 145 -19.67 2.19 13.33
CA THR A 145 -19.63 1.87 14.77
C THR A 145 -18.23 2.02 15.37
N ALA A 146 -17.23 2.27 14.53
CA ALA A 146 -15.85 2.51 14.94
C ALA A 146 -15.29 3.73 14.22
N LEU A 147 -14.69 4.63 14.97
CA LEU A 147 -14.15 5.89 14.46
C LEU A 147 -12.67 6.02 14.85
N LYS A 148 -11.90 6.69 13.99
CA LYS A 148 -10.50 7.04 14.25
C LYS A 148 -10.29 8.53 14.00
N GLY A 149 -9.70 9.22 14.97
CA GLY A 149 -9.37 10.63 14.85
C GLY A 149 -8.53 11.08 16.02
N SER A 150 -8.12 12.35 16.03
CA SER A 150 -7.43 12.95 17.15
C SER A 150 -8.41 13.80 17.97
N ALA A 151 -8.76 13.34 19.15
CA ALA A 151 -9.59 14.09 20.10
C ALA A 151 -8.84 15.27 20.74
N LEU A 152 -7.51 15.30 20.62
CA LEU A 152 -6.64 16.32 21.24
C LEU A 152 -6.19 17.39 20.25
N SER A 153 -6.68 17.37 19.02
CA SER A 153 -6.25 18.29 17.96
C SER A 153 -7.00 19.61 17.92
N SER A 154 -7.54 20.08 19.05
CA SER A 154 -8.05 21.46 19.13
C SER A 154 -6.97 22.51 18.80
N ASP A 155 -5.69 22.17 18.95
CA ASP A 155 -4.54 23.01 18.64
C ASP A 155 -3.57 22.34 17.67
N GLY A 156 -4.13 21.53 16.75
CA GLY A 156 -3.38 20.92 15.66
C GLY A 156 -2.03 20.38 16.09
N TYR A 157 -1.99 19.11 16.50
CA TYR A 157 -0.73 18.39 16.42
C TYR A 157 -0.38 18.25 14.92
N ARG A 158 -0.04 19.36 14.31
CA ARG A 158 0.67 19.40 13.06
C ARG A 158 2.11 19.13 13.41
N PHE A 159 2.61 18.01 12.98
CA PHE A 159 4.03 17.65 13.07
C PHE A 159 4.93 18.74 12.42
N ASP A 160 4.37 19.50 11.49
CA ASP A 160 4.95 20.67 10.85
C ASP A 160 5.05 21.90 11.79
N GLN A 161 4.15 22.11 12.75
CA GLN A 161 4.31 23.17 13.74
C GLN A 161 5.44 22.88 14.75
N TYR A 162 5.66 21.62 15.11
CA TYR A 162 6.78 21.26 15.99
C TYR A 162 8.16 21.48 15.33
N LEU A 163 8.23 21.47 14.02
CA LEU A 163 9.47 21.76 13.29
C LEU A 163 9.73 23.27 13.19
N ASP A 164 8.67 24.10 13.27
CA ASP A 164 8.82 25.57 13.20
C ASP A 164 9.11 26.22 14.55
N ASP A 165 8.66 25.63 15.67
CA ASP A 165 8.74 26.29 17.00
C ASP A 165 9.93 25.82 17.85
N GLY A 166 10.72 24.83 17.45
CA GLY A 166 11.70 24.22 18.34
C GLY A 166 13.10 23.95 17.78
N LEU A 167 13.34 24.09 16.51
CA LEU A 167 14.69 23.94 15.95
C LEU A 167 15.22 25.33 15.51
N PRO A 168 16.45 25.70 15.91
CA PRO A 168 17.08 26.92 15.40
C PRO A 168 17.17 26.84 13.89
N LYS A 169 16.59 27.79 13.18
CA LYS A 169 16.78 27.95 11.74
C LYS A 169 18.28 28.05 11.50
N GLN A 170 18.82 27.03 10.86
CA GLN A 170 20.22 27.08 10.44
C GLN A 170 20.33 28.20 9.39
N THR A 171 21.02 29.24 9.75
CA THR A 171 21.42 30.36 8.86
C THR A 171 22.50 29.89 7.91
#